data_58597a98365efdb2beb48e9d4c6380d9
#
_entry.id   58597a98365efdb2beb48e9d4c6380d9
#
_cell.length_a   1.000
_cell.length_b   1.000
_cell.length_c   1.000
_cell.angle_alpha   90.00
_cell.angle_beta   90.00
_cell.angle_gamma   90.00
#
_symmetry.space_group_name_H-M   'P 1'
#
loop_
_entity.id
_entity.type
_entity.pdbx_description
1 polymer ?
#
loop_
_entity_poly.entity_id
_entity_poly.type
_entity_poly.pdbx_seq_one_letter_code
_entity_poly.pdbx_strand_id
1 'polypeptide(L)'
;MALYENTKGGDFVDSGDTGSDERSDNEEKLKVVLADDHTLVRQGIETLLGGNKSLEIVGQAGDGYKALELIEKNEPDIAILDISMPRLNGLEATRKLKEKGIATDVIFLSMYNDEGYIRRAIKTGASGYLLKEDAIDELEEAIQAVNKGYHYMSPPILSSLVEMTARKLEDIEPDILDKLTSREREILQLVAEGNSNKEIAEILSRSVETVRTHRANMMEKLDIHSAEEIREFALKEGIIKEEKNE
;
A
#
# COMPACT_ATOMS: atom_id res chain seq x y z
N MET A 1 -49.94 25.07 -43.55
CA MET A 1 -51.35 24.89 -43.82
C MET A 1 -51.94 24.00 -42.76
N ALA A 2 -52.58 24.63 -41.88
CA ALA A 2 -53.89 24.43 -41.29
C ALA A 2 -53.83 23.34 -40.19
N LEU A 3 -53.94 23.71 -38.97
CA LEU A 3 -55.02 24.27 -38.13
C LEU A 3 -55.90 23.22 -37.47
N TYR A 4 -56.01 23.43 -36.15
CA TYR A 4 -57.19 23.40 -35.27
C TYR A 4 -57.56 22.06 -34.67
N GLU A 5 -58.08 21.94 -33.49
CA GLU A 5 -58.45 22.68 -32.25
C GLU A 5 -58.85 21.65 -31.22
N ASN A 6 -58.41 21.82 -29.97
CA ASN A 6 -59.18 22.27 -28.82
C ASN A 6 -60.44 21.41 -28.44
N THR A 7 -60.51 20.82 -27.25
CA THR A 7 -61.33 21.29 -26.14
C THR A 7 -61.49 20.26 -24.99
N LYS A 8 -61.44 20.83 -23.78
CA LYS A 8 -62.14 20.50 -22.51
C LYS A 8 -61.74 19.18 -21.83
N GLY A 9 -61.23 19.19 -20.65
CA GLY A 9 -61.74 19.87 -19.42
C GLY A 9 -62.08 18.79 -18.43
N GLY A 10 -61.57 18.83 -17.24
CA GLY A 10 -62.06 17.98 -16.20
C GLY A 10 -61.03 17.62 -15.13
N ASP A 11 -61.15 18.31 -14.05
CA ASP A 11 -60.96 17.91 -12.66
C ASP A 11 -59.52 17.70 -12.11
N PHE A 12 -59.13 18.74 -11.41
CA PHE A 12 -58.20 18.72 -10.30
C PHE A 12 -58.63 17.69 -9.27
N VAL A 13 -57.81 16.67 -9.02
CA VAL A 13 -57.78 15.94 -7.76
C VAL A 13 -56.38 16.11 -7.20
N ASP A 14 -56.28 17.01 -6.24
CA ASP A 14 -55.20 17.16 -5.33
C ASP A 14 -55.16 15.90 -4.42
N SER A 15 -54.17 15.07 -4.63
CA SER A 15 -53.78 14.06 -3.65
C SER A 15 -52.29 14.22 -3.44
N GLY A 16 -51.98 15.06 -2.45
CA GLY A 16 -50.66 15.14 -1.87
C GLY A 16 -50.23 13.79 -1.34
N ASP A 17 -49.35 13.16 -2.08
CA ASP A 17 -48.48 12.13 -1.52
C ASP A 17 -47.04 12.65 -1.58
N THR A 18 -46.67 13.34 -0.50
CA THR A 18 -45.28 13.60 -0.16
C THR A 18 -44.65 12.29 0.28
N GLY A 19 -44.48 11.38 -0.66
CA GLY A 19 -43.57 10.26 -0.49
C GLY A 19 -42.16 10.81 -0.40
N SER A 20 -41.72 11.11 0.81
CA SER A 20 -40.31 11.25 1.14
C SER A 20 -39.60 9.99 0.64
N ASP A 21 -38.91 10.16 -0.47
CA ASP A 21 -37.97 9.18 -1.06
C ASP A 21 -36.78 9.07 -0.06
N GLU A 22 -37.03 8.45 1.09
CA GLU A 22 -35.99 7.89 1.95
C GLU A 22 -35.39 6.69 1.22
N ARG A 23 -34.67 6.96 0.13
CA ARG A 23 -33.66 6.03 -0.34
C ARG A 23 -32.63 5.98 0.78
N SER A 24 -32.71 4.93 1.56
CA SER A 24 -31.76 4.57 2.58
C SER A 24 -30.35 4.67 1.99
N ASP A 25 -29.58 5.66 2.47
CA ASP A 25 -28.12 5.76 2.33
C ASP A 25 -27.45 4.54 3.04
N ASN A 26 -27.68 3.36 2.50
CA ASN A 26 -26.98 2.15 2.89
C ASN A 26 -26.04 1.75 1.74
N GLU A 27 -25.32 2.74 1.17
CA GLU A 27 -24.17 2.43 0.33
C GLU A 27 -23.10 1.83 1.24
N GLU A 28 -22.72 0.60 0.94
CA GLU A 28 -21.66 -0.11 1.67
C GLU A 28 -20.37 0.73 1.56
N LYS A 29 -19.85 1.16 2.72
CA LYS A 29 -18.66 2.02 2.75
C LYS A 29 -17.43 1.22 2.35
N LEU A 30 -16.59 1.84 1.55
CA LEU A 30 -15.30 1.27 1.18
C LEU A 30 -14.40 1.20 2.40
N LYS A 31 -14.00 -0.01 2.77
CA LYS A 31 -13.17 -0.27 3.95
C LYS A 31 -11.70 -0.07 3.63
N VAL A 32 -11.03 0.71 4.47
CA VAL A 32 -9.62 1.05 4.30
C VAL A 32 -8.83 0.64 5.54
N VAL A 33 -7.70 -0.01 5.35
CA VAL A 33 -6.64 -0.15 6.38
C VAL A 33 -5.50 0.80 6.04
N LEU A 34 -5.05 1.57 7.04
CA LEU A 34 -3.96 2.53 6.92
C LEU A 34 -2.75 2.07 7.74
N ALA A 35 -1.57 1.99 7.13
CA ALA A 35 -0.34 1.65 7.82
C ALA A 35 0.81 2.58 7.44
N ASP A 36 1.39 3.23 8.45
CA ASP A 36 2.55 4.13 8.35
C ASP A 36 3.19 4.20 9.74
N ASP A 37 4.50 4.20 9.86
CA ASP A 37 5.18 4.30 11.15
C ASP A 37 5.15 5.73 11.74
N HIS A 38 4.90 6.74 10.90
CA HIS A 38 4.77 8.14 11.32
C HIS A 38 3.35 8.45 11.81
N THR A 39 3.19 8.64 13.11
CA THR A 39 1.88 8.93 13.73
C THR A 39 1.20 10.17 13.14
N LEU A 40 1.96 11.25 12.86
CA LEU A 40 1.40 12.48 12.29
C LEU A 40 0.87 12.27 10.87
N VAL A 41 1.54 11.46 10.06
CA VAL A 41 1.07 11.11 8.70
C VAL A 41 -0.23 10.33 8.79
N ARG A 42 -0.30 9.31 9.66
CA ARG A 42 -1.54 8.54 9.87
C ARG A 42 -2.71 9.43 10.30
N GLN A 43 -2.49 10.32 11.28
CA GLN A 43 -3.53 11.26 11.75
C GLN A 43 -3.97 12.25 10.67
N GLY A 44 -3.03 12.72 9.85
CA GLY A 44 -3.34 13.58 8.71
C GLY A 44 -4.23 12.90 7.68
N ILE A 45 -3.87 11.66 7.30
CA ILE A 45 -4.64 10.84 6.36
C ILE A 45 -6.01 10.46 6.96
N GLU A 46 -6.06 10.10 8.23
CA GLU A 46 -7.32 9.83 8.93
C GLU A 46 -8.26 11.04 8.89
N THR A 47 -7.73 12.23 9.13
CA THR A 47 -8.51 13.47 9.07
C THR A 47 -9.00 13.75 7.65
N LEU A 48 -8.14 13.57 6.65
CA LEU A 48 -8.48 13.73 5.23
C LEU A 48 -9.61 12.79 4.83
N LEU A 49 -9.45 11.50 5.06
CA LEU A 49 -10.44 10.49 4.66
C LEU A 49 -11.71 10.50 5.51
N GLY A 50 -11.61 10.96 6.77
CA GLY A 50 -12.76 11.07 7.69
C GLY A 50 -13.84 12.07 7.24
N GLY A 51 -13.51 13.00 6.33
CA GLY A 51 -14.47 13.88 5.67
C GLY A 51 -15.35 13.18 4.63
N ASN A 52 -14.92 12.03 4.11
CA ASN A 52 -15.59 11.30 3.05
C ASN A 52 -16.50 10.19 3.63
N LYS A 53 -17.83 10.39 3.52
CA LYS A 53 -18.84 9.47 4.09
C LYS A 53 -18.86 8.08 3.44
N SER A 54 -18.32 7.93 2.24
CA SER A 54 -18.25 6.66 1.51
C SER A 54 -17.03 5.81 1.90
N LEU A 55 -16.14 6.32 2.77
CA LEU A 55 -14.96 5.61 3.25
C LEU A 55 -15.09 5.27 4.74
N GLU A 56 -14.49 4.15 5.14
CA GLU A 56 -14.36 3.74 6.54
C GLU A 56 -12.97 3.18 6.82
N ILE A 57 -12.23 3.83 7.73
CA ILE A 57 -10.94 3.31 8.18
C ILE A 57 -11.21 2.23 9.23
N VAL A 58 -11.09 0.97 8.83
CA VAL A 58 -11.36 -0.21 9.68
C VAL A 58 -10.14 -0.68 10.48
N GLY A 59 -8.97 -0.07 10.27
CA GLY A 59 -7.76 -0.38 11.03
C GLY A 59 -6.60 0.55 10.74
N GLN A 60 -5.73 0.73 11.76
CA GLN A 60 -4.50 1.51 11.65
C GLN A 60 -3.33 0.74 12.25
N ALA A 61 -2.16 0.81 11.61
CA ALA A 61 -0.94 0.12 12.01
C ALA A 61 0.29 1.04 11.92
N GLY A 62 1.29 0.77 12.75
CA GLY A 62 2.60 1.42 12.69
C GLY A 62 3.71 0.51 12.15
N ASP A 63 3.38 -0.71 11.73
CA ASP A 63 4.31 -1.68 11.16
C ASP A 63 3.59 -2.70 10.28
N GLY A 64 4.36 -3.38 9.43
CA GLY A 64 3.79 -4.30 8.43
C GLY A 64 3.16 -5.57 9.01
N TYR A 65 3.62 -6.09 10.15
CA TYR A 65 2.98 -7.26 10.76
C TYR A 65 1.60 -6.91 11.30
N LYS A 66 1.48 -5.75 11.96
CA LYS A 66 0.18 -5.29 12.44
C LYS A 66 -0.76 -4.94 11.30
N ALA A 67 -0.22 -4.38 10.20
CA ALA A 67 -0.99 -4.15 8.99
C ALA A 67 -1.57 -5.45 8.42
N LEU A 68 -0.74 -6.50 8.29
CA LEU A 68 -1.21 -7.82 7.84
C LEU A 68 -2.31 -8.39 8.73
N GLU A 69 -2.13 -8.36 10.05
CA GLU A 69 -3.14 -8.83 11.01
C GLU A 69 -4.50 -8.12 10.81
N LEU A 70 -4.46 -6.80 10.65
CA LEU A 70 -5.66 -5.99 10.45
C LEU A 70 -6.31 -6.25 9.10
N ILE A 71 -5.53 -6.43 8.03
CA ILE A 71 -6.05 -6.74 6.70
C ILE A 71 -6.69 -8.14 6.70
N GLU A 72 -6.03 -9.14 7.28
CA GLU A 72 -6.58 -10.49 7.38
C GLU A 72 -7.87 -10.56 8.21
N LYS A 73 -7.97 -9.73 9.25
CA LYS A 73 -9.14 -9.71 10.14
C LYS A 73 -10.33 -8.96 9.56
N ASN A 74 -10.08 -7.82 8.93
CA ASN A 74 -11.13 -6.87 8.53
C ASN A 74 -11.51 -6.99 7.05
N GLU A 75 -10.72 -7.72 6.26
CA GLU A 75 -10.89 -7.89 4.82
C GLU A 75 -11.23 -6.56 4.11
N PRO A 76 -10.33 -5.54 4.22
CA PRO A 76 -10.61 -4.23 3.62
C PRO A 76 -10.54 -4.30 2.09
N ASP A 77 -11.24 -3.41 1.44
CA ASP A 77 -11.18 -3.23 -0.02
C ASP A 77 -9.81 -2.69 -0.42
N ILE A 78 -9.29 -1.72 0.35
CA ILE A 78 -8.02 -1.05 0.06
C ILE A 78 -7.13 -1.03 1.32
N ALA A 79 -5.85 -1.31 1.13
CA ALA A 79 -4.81 -1.08 2.12
C ALA A 79 -3.87 0.03 1.65
N ILE A 80 -3.76 1.10 2.43
CA ILE A 80 -2.81 2.19 2.21
C ILE A 80 -1.59 1.91 3.09
N LEU A 81 -0.45 1.64 2.47
CA LEU A 81 0.74 1.19 3.17
C LEU A 81 1.95 2.09 2.90
N ASP A 82 2.61 2.56 3.96
CA ASP A 82 3.97 3.08 3.78
C ASP A 82 4.90 1.95 3.34
N ILE A 83 5.77 2.24 2.39
CA ILE A 83 6.78 1.27 1.95
C ILE A 83 7.75 0.96 3.08
N SER A 84 8.24 1.97 3.78
CA SER A 84 9.33 1.83 4.76
C SER A 84 8.79 1.82 6.19
N MET A 85 8.25 0.69 6.61
CA MET A 85 7.81 0.45 7.99
C MET A 85 8.78 -0.47 8.75
N PRO A 86 8.87 -0.34 10.08
CA PRO A 86 9.69 -1.22 10.90
C PRO A 86 9.15 -2.65 10.92
N ARG A 87 10.01 -3.60 11.26
CA ARG A 87 9.80 -5.05 11.40
C ARG A 87 9.44 -5.78 10.10
N LEU A 88 8.52 -5.25 9.34
CA LEU A 88 8.11 -5.74 8.01
C LEU A 88 7.70 -4.53 7.15
N ASN A 89 8.43 -4.29 6.08
CA ASN A 89 8.14 -3.19 5.17
C ASN A 89 6.89 -3.46 4.32
N GLY A 90 6.31 -2.39 3.75
CA GLY A 90 5.08 -2.47 2.97
C GLY A 90 5.17 -3.38 1.75
N LEU A 91 6.34 -3.47 1.10
CA LEU A 91 6.55 -4.35 -0.06
C LEU A 91 6.44 -5.82 0.34
N GLU A 92 7.10 -6.22 1.43
CA GLU A 92 7.02 -7.60 1.94
C GLU A 92 5.64 -7.91 2.53
N ALA A 93 4.99 -6.93 3.18
CA ALA A 93 3.61 -7.09 3.62
C ALA A 93 2.69 -7.39 2.42
N THR A 94 2.81 -6.61 1.33
CA THR A 94 2.01 -6.81 0.11
C THR A 94 2.28 -8.18 -0.54
N ARG A 95 3.55 -8.61 -0.61
CA ARG A 95 3.88 -9.95 -1.13
C ARG A 95 3.19 -11.06 -0.34
N LYS A 96 3.22 -10.96 1.00
CA LYS A 96 2.55 -11.92 1.88
C LYS A 96 1.03 -11.95 1.68
N LEU A 97 0.39 -10.79 1.45
CA LEU A 97 -1.03 -10.74 1.10
C LEU A 97 -1.32 -11.50 -0.19
N LYS A 98 -0.53 -11.27 -1.23
CA LYS A 98 -0.69 -11.97 -2.51
C LYS A 98 -0.39 -13.47 -2.41
N GLU A 99 0.63 -13.89 -1.67
CA GLU A 99 0.93 -15.30 -1.39
C GLU A 99 -0.23 -16.02 -0.66
N LYS A 100 -0.96 -15.30 0.18
CA LYS A 100 -2.16 -15.80 0.88
C LYS A 100 -3.44 -15.74 0.03
N GLY A 101 -3.40 -15.16 -1.15
CA GLY A 101 -4.56 -14.99 -2.02
C GLY A 101 -5.58 -13.96 -1.51
N ILE A 102 -5.13 -13.00 -0.68
CA ILE A 102 -5.98 -11.93 -0.17
C ILE A 102 -6.21 -10.89 -1.27
N ALA A 103 -7.48 -10.56 -1.52
CA ALA A 103 -7.91 -9.75 -2.66
C ALA A 103 -7.87 -8.23 -2.41
N THR A 104 -7.35 -7.79 -1.26
CA THR A 104 -7.21 -6.36 -0.94
C THR A 104 -6.31 -5.65 -1.93
N ASP A 105 -6.77 -4.53 -2.47
CA ASP A 105 -5.96 -3.65 -3.30
C ASP A 105 -4.99 -2.83 -2.45
N VAL A 106 -3.77 -2.63 -2.94
CA VAL A 106 -2.73 -1.94 -2.19
C VAL A 106 -2.33 -0.65 -2.89
N ILE A 107 -2.39 0.46 -2.13
CA ILE A 107 -1.84 1.76 -2.50
C ILE A 107 -0.63 2.02 -1.61
N PHE A 108 0.54 2.19 -2.23
CA PHE A 108 1.72 2.60 -1.48
C PHE A 108 1.79 4.11 -1.30
N LEU A 109 2.17 4.52 -0.10
CA LEU A 109 2.65 5.86 0.19
C LEU A 109 4.16 5.81 0.40
N SER A 110 4.91 6.70 -0.22
CA SER A 110 6.36 6.69 -0.16
C SER A 110 6.96 8.10 -0.13
N MET A 111 8.09 8.25 0.53
CA MET A 111 8.92 9.46 0.42
C MET A 111 9.87 9.39 -0.80
N TYR A 112 9.90 8.27 -1.53
CA TYR A 112 10.88 7.98 -2.56
C TYR A 112 10.23 7.84 -3.93
N ASN A 113 10.85 8.46 -4.93
CA ASN A 113 10.46 8.32 -6.34
C ASN A 113 11.54 7.61 -7.17
N ASP A 114 12.48 6.90 -6.51
CA ASP A 114 13.53 6.22 -7.27
C ASP A 114 13.04 4.95 -7.97
N GLU A 115 13.71 4.62 -9.07
CA GLU A 115 13.33 3.54 -9.97
C GLU A 115 13.28 2.17 -9.27
N GLY A 116 14.16 1.93 -8.28
CA GLY A 116 14.21 0.67 -7.55
C GLY A 116 12.94 0.41 -6.73
N TYR A 117 12.45 1.44 -6.02
CA TYR A 117 11.21 1.35 -5.25
C TYR A 117 9.99 1.18 -6.15
N ILE A 118 9.89 1.99 -7.21
CA ILE A 118 8.77 1.94 -8.16
C ILE A 118 8.68 0.54 -8.79
N ARG A 119 9.81 0.00 -9.25
CA ARG A 119 9.88 -1.33 -9.85
C ARG A 119 9.43 -2.42 -8.89
N ARG A 120 9.89 -2.38 -7.65
CA ARG A 120 9.50 -3.34 -6.62
C ARG A 120 8.03 -3.25 -6.28
N ALA A 121 7.48 -2.05 -6.13
CA ALA A 121 6.07 -1.83 -5.89
C ALA A 121 5.20 -2.44 -7.00
N ILE A 122 5.52 -2.18 -8.25
CA ILE A 122 4.82 -2.76 -9.40
C ILE A 122 4.91 -4.29 -9.41
N LYS A 123 6.10 -4.85 -9.14
CA LYS A 123 6.29 -6.31 -9.06
C LYS A 123 5.48 -6.98 -7.96
N THR A 124 5.16 -6.28 -6.86
CA THR A 124 4.27 -6.83 -5.81
C THR A 124 2.81 -6.88 -6.24
N GLY A 125 2.46 -6.28 -7.38
CA GLY A 125 1.09 -6.16 -7.84
C GLY A 125 0.29 -5.10 -7.06
N ALA A 126 0.94 -4.01 -6.66
CA ALA A 126 0.25 -2.85 -6.07
C ALA A 126 -0.66 -2.17 -7.09
N SER A 127 -1.81 -1.71 -6.64
CA SER A 127 -2.81 -1.02 -7.45
C SER A 127 -2.56 0.49 -7.50
N GLY A 128 -1.78 1.04 -6.54
CA GLY A 128 -1.43 2.46 -6.52
C GLY A 128 -0.04 2.74 -5.94
N TYR A 129 0.54 3.88 -6.33
CA TYR A 129 1.77 4.43 -5.77
C TYR A 129 1.70 5.95 -5.75
N LEU A 130 1.74 6.54 -4.55
CA LEU A 130 1.74 7.97 -4.34
C LEU A 130 2.96 8.41 -3.56
N LEU A 131 3.46 9.62 -3.85
CA LEU A 131 4.39 10.29 -2.95
C LEU A 131 3.65 10.85 -1.74
N LYS A 132 4.25 10.75 -0.55
CA LYS A 132 3.63 11.28 0.69
C LYS A 132 3.38 12.79 0.63
N GLU A 133 4.19 13.52 -0.12
CA GLU A 133 4.01 14.97 -0.34
C GLU A 133 2.74 15.29 -1.16
N ASP A 134 2.34 14.39 -2.06
CA ASP A 134 1.17 14.55 -2.92
C ASP A 134 -0.10 13.93 -2.30
N ALA A 135 0.04 13.16 -1.21
CA ALA A 135 -1.05 12.36 -0.65
C ALA A 135 -2.28 13.19 -0.23
N ILE A 136 -2.09 14.44 0.24
CA ILE A 136 -3.19 15.30 0.65
C ILE A 136 -4.11 15.63 -0.53
N ASP A 137 -3.54 15.85 -1.70
CA ASP A 137 -4.27 16.30 -2.89
C ASP A 137 -4.77 15.12 -3.74
N GLU A 138 -4.07 13.98 -3.72
CA GLU A 138 -4.29 12.90 -4.69
C GLU A 138 -4.89 11.61 -4.08
N LEU A 139 -4.86 11.44 -2.75
CA LEU A 139 -5.22 10.15 -2.13
C LEU A 139 -6.67 9.74 -2.35
N GLU A 140 -7.62 10.68 -2.29
CA GLU A 140 -9.04 10.36 -2.54
C GLU A 140 -9.27 9.95 -4.00
N GLU A 141 -8.62 10.63 -4.95
CA GLU A 141 -8.69 10.25 -6.37
C GLU A 141 -8.08 8.87 -6.60
N ALA A 142 -6.93 8.58 -5.98
CA ALA A 142 -6.29 7.29 -6.06
C ALA A 142 -7.16 6.15 -5.52
N ILE A 143 -7.80 6.35 -4.36
CA ILE A 143 -8.75 5.39 -3.78
C ILE A 143 -9.90 5.12 -4.74
N GLN A 144 -10.49 6.17 -5.32
CA GLN A 144 -11.60 6.03 -6.25
C GLN A 144 -11.20 5.31 -7.55
N ALA A 145 -10.01 5.61 -8.08
CA ALA A 145 -9.48 4.95 -9.27
C ALA A 145 -9.24 3.46 -9.02
N VAL A 146 -8.60 3.13 -7.90
CA VAL A 146 -8.29 1.75 -7.51
C VAL A 146 -9.58 0.95 -7.24
N ASN A 147 -10.56 1.54 -6.56
CA ASN A 147 -11.85 0.90 -6.33
C ASN A 147 -12.62 0.58 -7.63
N LYS A 148 -12.36 1.32 -8.69
CA LYS A 148 -12.90 1.06 -10.05
C LYS A 148 -12.08 0.04 -10.84
N GLY A 149 -11.01 -0.52 -10.26
CA GLY A 149 -10.11 -1.47 -10.90
C GLY A 149 -9.03 -0.84 -11.77
N TYR A 150 -8.79 0.47 -11.66
CA TYR A 150 -7.68 1.15 -12.35
C TYR A 150 -6.44 1.17 -11.46
N HIS A 151 -5.26 1.30 -12.08
CA HIS A 151 -4.04 1.62 -11.36
C HIS A 151 -3.89 3.14 -11.24
N TYR A 152 -3.38 3.61 -10.09
CA TYR A 152 -3.09 5.03 -9.87
C TYR A 152 -1.62 5.24 -9.50
N MET A 153 -1.00 6.19 -10.17
CA MET A 153 0.37 6.62 -9.85
C MET A 153 0.43 8.14 -9.89
N SER A 154 1.02 8.76 -8.85
CA SER A 154 1.21 10.21 -8.89
C SER A 154 2.06 10.63 -10.09
N PRO A 155 1.87 11.84 -10.63
CA PRO A 155 2.52 12.28 -11.87
C PRO A 155 4.05 12.13 -11.87
N PRO A 156 4.80 12.41 -10.76
CA PRO A 156 6.24 12.17 -10.75
C PRO A 156 6.61 10.70 -10.90
N ILE A 157 5.82 9.79 -10.29
CA ILE A 157 6.03 8.35 -10.39
C ILE A 157 5.76 7.86 -11.81
N LEU A 158 4.68 8.35 -12.42
CA LEU A 158 4.35 8.01 -13.81
C LEU A 158 5.45 8.48 -14.77
N SER A 159 5.99 9.68 -14.57
CA SER A 159 7.11 10.19 -15.37
C SER A 159 8.34 9.29 -15.26
N SER A 160 8.72 8.91 -14.03
CA SER A 160 9.82 7.97 -13.80
C SER A 160 9.59 6.63 -14.47
N LEU A 161 8.36 6.11 -14.41
CA LEU A 161 7.98 4.84 -15.05
C LEU A 161 8.11 4.89 -16.58
N VAL A 162 7.68 6.00 -17.19
CA VAL A 162 7.82 6.23 -18.64
C VAL A 162 9.30 6.27 -19.04
N GLU A 163 10.12 6.98 -18.28
CA GLU A 163 11.58 7.02 -18.52
C GLU A 163 12.23 5.65 -18.37
N MET A 164 11.89 4.90 -17.32
CA MET A 164 12.34 3.52 -17.12
C MET A 164 11.97 2.63 -18.30
N THR A 165 10.74 2.76 -18.81
CA THR A 165 10.26 1.95 -19.93
C THR A 165 11.00 2.33 -21.22
N ALA A 166 11.25 3.62 -21.45
CA ALA A 166 12.00 4.08 -22.61
C ALA A 166 13.46 3.59 -22.60
N ARG A 167 14.10 3.57 -21.43
CA ARG A 167 15.48 3.01 -21.28
C ARG A 167 15.51 1.48 -21.41
N LYS A 168 14.44 0.78 -21.02
CA LYS A 168 14.33 -0.68 -21.02
C LYS A 168 14.29 -1.36 -22.38
N LEU A 169 14.23 -0.61 -23.45
CA LEU A 169 14.45 -1.19 -24.77
C LEU A 169 15.90 -1.68 -24.97
N GLU A 170 16.81 -1.40 -24.04
CA GLU A 170 18.22 -1.74 -24.17
C GLU A 170 18.77 -2.74 -23.16
N ASP A 171 18.41 -2.82 -21.85
CA ASP A 171 18.88 -3.90 -20.94
C ASP A 171 18.18 -3.89 -19.57
N ILE A 172 17.66 -5.03 -19.12
CA ILE A 172 17.10 -5.21 -17.76
C ILE A 172 18.09 -6.05 -16.94
N GLU A 173 18.77 -5.44 -15.98
CA GLU A 173 19.39 -6.22 -14.92
C GLU A 173 18.32 -6.70 -13.91
N PRO A 174 18.34 -7.98 -13.52
CA PRO A 174 17.43 -8.50 -12.51
C PRO A 174 17.70 -7.84 -11.15
N ASP A 175 16.62 -7.52 -10.42
CA ASP A 175 16.74 -6.98 -9.07
C ASP A 175 17.48 -8.00 -8.17
N ILE A 176 18.52 -7.57 -7.49
CA ILE A 176 19.32 -8.44 -6.62
C ILE A 176 18.47 -9.05 -5.50
N LEU A 177 17.41 -8.36 -5.06
CA LEU A 177 16.47 -8.86 -4.06
C LEU A 177 15.60 -10.00 -4.59
N ASP A 178 15.45 -10.16 -5.90
CA ASP A 178 14.72 -11.29 -6.49
C ASP A 178 15.45 -12.64 -6.27
N LYS A 179 16.76 -12.61 -5.95
CA LYS A 179 17.52 -13.81 -5.56
C LYS A 179 17.14 -14.33 -4.18
N LEU A 180 16.55 -13.49 -3.34
CA LEU A 180 16.17 -13.82 -1.98
C LEU A 180 14.75 -14.38 -1.91
N THR A 181 14.56 -15.38 -1.08
CA THR A 181 13.23 -15.84 -0.66
C THR A 181 12.54 -14.78 0.21
N SER A 182 11.21 -14.85 0.36
CA SER A 182 10.45 -13.98 1.27
C SER A 182 11.05 -13.99 2.69
N ARG A 183 11.43 -15.18 3.18
CA ARG A 183 12.03 -15.33 4.52
C ARG A 183 13.42 -14.68 4.61
N GLU A 184 14.25 -14.79 3.60
CA GLU A 184 15.56 -14.16 3.58
C GLU A 184 15.45 -12.63 3.53
N ARG A 185 14.45 -12.07 2.84
CA ARG A 185 14.18 -10.63 2.84
C ARG A 185 13.70 -10.11 4.20
N GLU A 186 12.84 -10.85 4.91
CA GLU A 186 12.43 -10.53 6.27
C GLU A 186 13.64 -10.50 7.23
N ILE A 187 14.50 -11.51 7.13
CA ILE A 187 15.71 -11.59 7.96
C ILE A 187 16.69 -10.48 7.60
N LEU A 188 16.86 -10.15 6.32
CA LEU A 188 17.66 -9.02 5.85
C LEU A 188 17.25 -7.73 6.56
N GLN A 189 15.95 -7.41 6.54
CA GLN A 189 15.42 -6.22 7.19
C GLN A 189 15.67 -6.25 8.70
N LEU A 190 15.32 -7.32 9.39
CA LEU A 190 15.46 -7.41 10.85
C LEU A 190 16.92 -7.34 11.30
N VAL A 191 17.86 -7.94 10.55
CA VAL A 191 19.30 -7.80 10.81
C VAL A 191 19.77 -6.36 10.60
N ALA A 192 19.31 -5.72 9.54
CA ALA A 192 19.66 -4.33 9.23
C ALA A 192 19.11 -3.34 10.27
N GLU A 193 17.98 -3.67 10.91
CA GLU A 193 17.40 -2.97 12.07
C GLU A 193 18.17 -3.22 13.39
N GLY A 194 19.21 -4.06 13.38
CA GLY A 194 20.07 -4.32 14.53
C GLY A 194 19.62 -5.49 15.43
N ASN A 195 18.59 -6.25 15.03
CA ASN A 195 18.11 -7.37 15.83
C ASN A 195 19.11 -8.53 15.85
N SER A 196 19.30 -9.14 17.03
CA SER A 196 20.07 -10.37 17.21
C SER A 196 19.33 -11.58 16.63
N ASN A 197 20.05 -12.67 16.34
CA ASN A 197 19.41 -13.91 15.86
C ASN A 197 18.35 -14.46 16.83
N LYS A 198 18.46 -14.18 18.13
CA LYS A 198 17.48 -14.58 19.15
C LYS A 198 16.19 -13.75 19.03
N GLU A 199 16.31 -12.45 18.94
CA GLU A 199 15.18 -11.53 18.75
C GLU A 199 14.45 -11.82 17.43
N ILE A 200 15.20 -12.04 16.35
CA ILE A 200 14.65 -12.44 15.06
C ILE A 200 13.88 -13.76 15.17
N ALA A 201 14.42 -14.74 15.90
CA ALA A 201 13.76 -16.02 16.12
C ALA A 201 12.43 -15.86 16.88
N GLU A 202 12.39 -14.98 17.88
CA GLU A 202 11.17 -14.64 18.62
C GLU A 202 10.15 -13.92 17.71
N ILE A 203 10.55 -12.87 16.98
CA ILE A 203 9.69 -12.12 16.05
C ILE A 203 9.07 -13.05 15.00
N LEU A 204 9.89 -13.94 14.44
CA LEU A 204 9.47 -14.83 13.34
C LEU A 204 8.85 -16.15 13.81
N SER A 205 8.76 -16.37 15.14
CA SER A 205 8.30 -17.63 15.76
C SER A 205 9.02 -18.87 15.18
N ARG A 206 10.35 -18.82 15.15
CA ARG A 206 11.25 -19.87 14.62
C ARG A 206 12.38 -20.19 15.59
N SER A 207 13.12 -21.28 15.32
CA SER A 207 14.34 -21.58 16.06
C SER A 207 15.49 -20.63 15.68
N VAL A 208 16.37 -20.35 16.62
CA VAL A 208 17.60 -19.56 16.36
C VAL A 208 18.44 -20.20 15.26
N GLU A 209 18.47 -21.54 15.20
CA GLU A 209 19.21 -22.27 14.17
C GLU A 209 18.63 -22.07 12.78
N THR A 210 17.29 -22.05 12.66
CA THR A 210 16.61 -21.72 11.40
C THR A 210 16.97 -20.30 10.93
N VAL A 211 16.99 -19.34 11.86
CA VAL A 211 17.39 -17.94 11.54
C VAL A 211 18.83 -17.88 11.06
N ARG A 212 19.76 -18.59 11.74
CA ARG A 212 21.17 -18.64 11.31
C ARG A 212 21.32 -19.18 9.89
N THR A 213 20.61 -20.26 9.58
CA THR A 213 20.65 -20.88 8.23
C THR A 213 20.17 -19.89 7.16
N HIS A 214 19.01 -19.28 7.35
CA HIS A 214 18.51 -18.30 6.38
C HIS A 214 19.40 -17.07 6.24
N ARG A 215 19.97 -16.59 7.39
CA ARG A 215 20.90 -15.47 7.37
C ARG A 215 22.18 -15.81 6.58
N ALA A 216 22.73 -17.00 6.76
CA ALA A 216 23.91 -17.44 6.01
C ALA A 216 23.62 -17.53 4.52
N ASN A 217 22.50 -18.14 4.12
CA ASN A 217 22.09 -18.24 2.73
C ASN A 217 21.85 -16.86 2.08
N MET A 218 21.24 -15.94 2.82
CA MET A 218 21.01 -14.57 2.38
C MET A 218 22.36 -13.85 2.14
N MET A 219 23.28 -13.94 3.09
CA MET A 219 24.60 -13.31 2.98
C MET A 219 25.39 -13.86 1.80
N GLU A 220 25.35 -15.17 1.56
CA GLU A 220 25.97 -15.82 0.40
C GLU A 220 25.36 -15.32 -0.92
N LYS A 221 24.03 -15.24 -1.02
CA LYS A 221 23.33 -14.77 -2.24
C LYS A 221 23.60 -13.31 -2.59
N LEU A 222 23.86 -12.48 -1.57
CA LEU A 222 24.13 -11.05 -1.73
C LEU A 222 25.64 -10.74 -1.83
N ASP A 223 26.51 -11.74 -1.58
CA ASP A 223 27.97 -11.58 -1.45
C ASP A 223 28.34 -10.56 -0.35
N ILE A 224 27.68 -10.68 0.81
CA ILE A 224 27.84 -9.81 1.98
C ILE A 224 28.39 -10.63 3.13
N HIS A 225 29.36 -10.07 3.89
CA HIS A 225 30.12 -10.83 4.87
C HIS A 225 29.99 -10.29 6.31
N SER A 226 29.37 -9.13 6.50
CA SER A 226 29.24 -8.51 7.83
C SER A 226 27.83 -7.94 8.06
N ALA A 227 27.49 -7.69 9.34
CA ALA A 227 26.23 -7.02 9.68
C ALA A 227 26.21 -5.55 9.23
N GLU A 228 27.39 -4.93 9.18
CA GLU A 228 27.56 -3.55 8.70
C GLU A 228 27.26 -3.44 7.21
N GLU A 229 27.82 -4.35 6.41
CA GLU A 229 27.49 -4.44 4.97
C GLU A 229 25.99 -4.75 4.72
N ILE A 230 25.37 -5.56 5.58
CA ILE A 230 23.90 -5.79 5.50
C ILE A 230 23.14 -4.48 5.72
N ARG A 231 23.54 -3.67 6.72
CA ARG A 231 22.88 -2.39 7.01
C ARG A 231 23.08 -1.39 5.86
N GLU A 232 24.29 -1.25 5.35
CA GLU A 232 24.59 -0.39 4.19
C GLU A 232 23.78 -0.81 2.96
N PHE A 233 23.74 -2.11 2.67
CA PHE A 233 22.94 -2.67 1.59
C PHE A 233 21.45 -2.37 1.78
N ALA A 234 20.91 -2.59 2.98
CA ALA A 234 19.51 -2.36 3.29
C ALA A 234 19.12 -0.87 3.20
N LEU A 235 20.01 0.05 3.57
CA LEU A 235 19.83 1.49 3.37
C LEU A 235 19.83 1.85 1.88
N LYS A 236 20.81 1.35 1.14
CA LYS A 236 20.93 1.59 -0.31
C LYS A 236 19.70 1.08 -1.08
N GLU A 237 19.21 -0.10 -0.71
CA GLU A 237 18.03 -0.71 -1.35
C GLU A 237 16.70 -0.21 -0.73
N GLY A 238 16.76 0.70 0.24
CA GLY A 238 15.60 1.29 0.88
C GLY A 238 14.72 0.32 1.65
N ILE A 239 15.31 -0.74 2.16
CA ILE A 239 14.64 -1.71 3.02
C ILE A 239 14.45 -1.14 4.42
N ILE A 240 15.40 -0.32 4.88
CA ILE A 240 15.35 0.45 6.12
C ILE A 240 15.63 1.93 5.83
N LYS A 241 15.23 2.81 6.76
CA LYS A 241 15.52 4.25 6.73
C LYS A 241 16.80 4.56 7.52
N GLU A 242 17.50 5.66 7.17
CA GLU A 242 18.47 6.23 8.09
C GLU A 242 17.76 6.73 9.36
N GLU A 243 18.22 6.31 10.52
CA GLU A 243 17.81 6.93 11.77
C GLU A 243 18.35 8.36 11.79
N LYS A 244 17.47 9.34 11.63
CA LYS A 244 17.83 10.73 11.94
C LYS A 244 18.05 10.78 13.44
N ASN A 245 19.32 10.83 13.87
CA ASN A 245 19.66 11.23 15.23
C ASN A 245 19.07 12.63 15.47
N GLU A 246 17.99 12.69 16.25
CA GLU A 246 17.51 13.93 16.85
C GLU A 246 18.43 14.37 17.99
#